data_4e663c61f1339dd92d335ad4692d01a8
#
_entry.id   4e663c61f1339dd92d335ad4692d01a8
#
_cell.length_a   1.000
_cell.length_b   1.000
_cell.length_c   1.000
_cell.angle_alpha   90.00
_cell.angle_beta   90.00
_cell.angle_gamma   90.00
#
_symmetry.space_group_name_H-M   'P 1'
#
loop_
_entity.id
_entity.type
_entity.pdbx_description
1 polymer ?
#
loop_
_entity_poly.entity_id
_entity_poly.type
_entity_poly.pdbx_seq_one_letter_code
_entity_poly.pdbx_strand_id
1 'polypeptide(L)'
;MNHCMEQCQGLKGNNGDCCHIRDKNWIIGKVKDDKELLARVQKEHDKNLTWNDLFIDYEEGSKMFPDKPDWQNKDLYPAMRVSPELEGSPCVFFDNGCKIHEIKSDVCKEYKCQWLVSREVKDKFVYVTTESQDQTCIGIKEGKFAGVVYKYGKVSFGKEEDENGNLPLQFQYDIVDNNGIPREQFNEDFFKLIGDILVEVMEEQTKNESVNRKNSSK
;
A
#
# COMPACT_ATOMS: atom_id res chain seq x y z
N MET A 1 -8.93 -1.60 -14.79
CA MET A 1 -8.65 -0.15 -14.65
C MET A 1 -7.25 -0.02 -14.06
N ASN A 2 -6.38 0.75 -14.71
CA ASN A 2 -4.97 0.83 -14.34
C ASN A 2 -4.75 1.97 -13.33
N HIS A 3 -5.06 1.70 -12.04
CA HIS A 3 -5.00 2.72 -10.99
C HIS A 3 -3.63 3.40 -10.86
N CYS A 4 -2.54 2.68 -11.15
CA CYS A 4 -1.20 3.25 -11.05
C CYS A 4 -0.88 4.28 -12.15
N MET A 5 -1.55 4.22 -13.30
CA MET A 5 -1.30 5.14 -14.42
C MET A 5 -2.32 6.29 -14.46
N GLU A 6 -3.59 5.99 -14.15
CA GLU A 6 -4.68 6.94 -14.36
C GLU A 6 -5.06 7.72 -13.10
N GLN A 7 -4.84 7.15 -11.91
CA GLN A 7 -5.38 7.66 -10.66
C GLN A 7 -4.38 7.68 -9.50
N CYS A 8 -3.10 7.35 -9.73
CA CYS A 8 -2.10 7.38 -8.68
C CYS A 8 -1.85 8.81 -8.20
N GLN A 9 -2.29 9.13 -7.00
CA GLN A 9 -1.98 10.41 -6.35
C GLN A 9 -0.84 10.26 -5.33
N GLY A 10 -0.36 9.01 -5.09
CA GLY A 10 0.64 8.71 -4.08
C GLY A 10 0.17 9.01 -2.64
N LEU A 11 0.98 8.65 -1.66
CA LEU A 11 0.69 8.91 -0.24
C LEU A 11 0.68 10.40 0.12
N LYS A 12 1.35 11.25 -0.67
CA LYS A 12 1.46 12.69 -0.45
C LYS A 12 1.03 13.52 -1.67
N GLY A 13 0.19 12.95 -2.54
CA GLY A 13 -0.23 13.59 -3.78
C GLY A 13 0.80 13.52 -4.90
N ASN A 14 1.88 12.75 -4.74
CA ASN A 14 2.93 12.58 -5.73
C ASN A 14 2.68 11.33 -6.57
N ASN A 15 2.42 11.51 -7.85
CA ASN A 15 2.27 10.40 -8.78
C ASN A 15 3.53 9.52 -8.79
N GLY A 16 3.34 8.19 -8.70
CA GLY A 16 4.45 7.24 -8.74
C GLY A 16 5.36 7.24 -7.51
N ASP A 17 4.88 7.68 -6.36
CA ASP A 17 5.67 7.71 -5.12
C ASP A 17 6.36 6.38 -4.79
N CYS A 18 5.74 5.23 -5.12
CA CYS A 18 6.35 3.91 -4.98
C CYS A 18 7.57 3.66 -5.90
N CYS A 19 7.72 4.42 -6.97
CA CYS A 19 8.88 4.36 -7.87
C CYS A 19 10.01 5.31 -7.47
N HIS A 20 9.82 6.20 -6.48
CA HIS A 20 10.80 7.13 -5.96
C HIS A 20 11.35 6.63 -4.63
N ILE A 21 12.65 6.46 -4.52
CA ILE A 21 13.28 5.78 -3.38
C ILE A 21 14.15 6.67 -2.51
N ARG A 22 14.42 7.94 -2.90
CA ARG A 22 15.39 8.80 -2.18
C ARG A 22 15.10 8.93 -0.69
N ASP A 23 13.83 9.18 -0.33
CA ASP A 23 13.41 9.44 1.04
C ASP A 23 12.90 8.17 1.76
N LYS A 24 13.19 7.00 1.21
CA LYS A 24 12.72 5.71 1.72
C LYS A 24 13.91 4.77 1.93
N ASN A 25 13.77 3.89 2.90
CA ASN A 25 14.78 2.86 3.13
C ASN A 25 14.68 1.70 2.14
N TRP A 26 13.51 1.50 1.55
CA TRP A 26 13.25 0.33 0.72
C TRP A 26 13.99 0.32 -0.62
N ILE A 27 14.08 -0.87 -1.20
CA ILE A 27 14.60 -1.17 -2.53
C ILE A 27 13.51 -1.84 -3.36
N ILE A 28 13.47 -1.59 -4.66
CA ILE A 28 12.53 -2.28 -5.56
C ILE A 28 13.12 -3.64 -5.95
N GLY A 29 13.09 -4.57 -5.03
CA GLY A 29 13.68 -5.92 -5.11
C GLY A 29 13.07 -6.86 -4.07
N LYS A 30 13.34 -8.14 -4.08
CA LYS A 30 14.12 -8.88 -5.08
C LYS A 30 13.29 -9.12 -6.34
N VAL A 31 13.85 -8.83 -7.50
CA VAL A 31 13.23 -9.19 -8.79
C VAL A 31 13.56 -10.65 -9.07
N LYS A 32 12.55 -11.53 -9.10
CA LYS A 32 12.71 -12.97 -9.33
C LYS A 32 12.64 -13.33 -10.81
N ASP A 33 11.99 -12.48 -11.61
CA ASP A 33 11.74 -12.66 -13.05
C ASP A 33 12.65 -11.75 -13.91
N ASP A 34 13.89 -11.47 -13.47
CA ASP A 34 14.78 -10.50 -14.12
C ASP A 34 15.07 -10.83 -15.59
N LYS A 35 15.33 -12.11 -15.93
CA LYS A 35 15.59 -12.56 -17.30
C LYS A 35 14.34 -12.46 -18.18
N GLU A 36 13.21 -12.90 -17.67
CA GLU A 36 11.94 -12.82 -18.35
C GLU A 36 11.49 -11.38 -18.55
N LEU A 37 11.70 -10.53 -17.54
CA LEU A 37 11.40 -9.10 -17.65
C LEU A 37 12.29 -8.44 -18.71
N LEU A 38 13.61 -8.71 -18.71
CA LEU A 38 14.51 -8.21 -19.75
C LEU A 38 14.02 -8.58 -21.15
N ALA A 39 13.65 -9.84 -21.36
CA ALA A 39 13.15 -10.31 -22.66
C ALA A 39 11.85 -9.60 -23.07
N ARG A 40 10.92 -9.37 -22.12
CA ARG A 40 9.68 -8.61 -22.39
C ARG A 40 9.98 -7.16 -22.75
N VAL A 41 10.86 -6.50 -21.99
CA VAL A 41 11.23 -5.10 -22.25
C VAL A 41 11.95 -4.95 -23.58
N GLN A 42 12.89 -5.85 -23.92
CA GLN A 42 13.56 -5.85 -25.21
C GLN A 42 12.60 -6.02 -26.37
N LYS A 43 11.58 -6.85 -26.21
CA LYS A 43 10.57 -7.09 -27.25
C LYS A 43 9.64 -5.90 -27.47
N GLU A 44 9.23 -5.23 -26.41
CA GLU A 44 8.14 -4.23 -26.46
C GLU A 44 8.63 -2.78 -26.48
N HIS A 45 9.86 -2.52 -26.02
CA HIS A 45 10.42 -1.16 -25.95
C HIS A 45 11.70 -0.99 -26.75
N ASP A 46 12.84 -1.58 -26.32
CA ASP A 46 14.12 -1.42 -27.00
C ASP A 46 14.94 -2.71 -26.88
N LYS A 47 15.19 -3.32 -28.04
CA LYS A 47 15.98 -4.56 -28.17
C LYS A 47 17.45 -4.46 -27.73
N ASN A 48 17.98 -3.25 -27.62
CA ASN A 48 19.38 -3.01 -27.26
C ASN A 48 19.60 -2.90 -25.75
N LEU A 49 18.53 -2.83 -24.96
CA LEU A 49 18.66 -2.77 -23.50
C LEU A 49 19.32 -4.03 -22.97
N THR A 50 20.22 -3.84 -22.02
CA THR A 50 20.95 -4.89 -21.35
C THR A 50 20.40 -5.12 -19.94
N TRP A 51 20.84 -6.16 -19.26
CA TRP A 51 20.47 -6.44 -17.89
C TRP A 51 20.82 -5.23 -16.97
N ASN A 52 21.98 -4.63 -17.17
CA ASN A 52 22.42 -3.50 -16.35
C ASN A 52 21.63 -2.21 -16.59
N ASP A 53 20.90 -2.10 -17.68
CA ASP A 53 20.02 -0.94 -17.92
C ASP A 53 18.75 -1.02 -17.08
N LEU A 54 18.32 -2.25 -16.72
CA LEU A 54 17.09 -2.51 -15.98
C LEU A 54 17.31 -2.76 -14.51
N PHE A 55 18.41 -3.43 -14.18
CA PHE A 55 18.64 -3.98 -12.85
C PHE A 55 19.98 -3.50 -12.28
N ILE A 56 20.10 -3.67 -10.99
CA ILE A 56 21.31 -3.39 -10.22
C ILE A 56 21.61 -4.60 -9.33
N ASP A 57 22.87 -4.96 -9.23
CA ASP A 57 23.34 -5.98 -8.31
C ASP A 57 23.71 -5.39 -6.94
N TYR A 58 24.05 -6.27 -5.99
CA TYR A 58 24.41 -5.86 -4.64
C TYR A 58 25.70 -4.99 -4.61
N GLU A 59 26.69 -5.31 -5.45
CA GLU A 59 27.97 -4.62 -5.39
C GLU A 59 27.86 -3.15 -5.82
N GLU A 60 27.03 -2.88 -6.79
CA GLU A 60 26.74 -1.52 -7.25
C GLU A 60 25.73 -0.84 -6.32
N GLY A 61 24.61 -1.50 -6.00
CA GLY A 61 23.51 -0.92 -5.25
C GLY A 61 23.89 -0.53 -3.82
N SER A 62 24.66 -1.37 -3.12
CA SER A 62 25.11 -1.06 -1.76
C SER A 62 26.03 0.16 -1.68
N LYS A 63 26.75 0.46 -2.74
CA LYS A 63 27.58 1.67 -2.84
C LYS A 63 26.76 2.91 -3.20
N MET A 64 25.66 2.73 -3.97
CA MET A 64 24.81 3.82 -4.40
C MET A 64 24.06 4.47 -3.22
N PHE A 65 23.64 3.68 -2.24
CA PHE A 65 22.93 4.13 -1.03
C PHE A 65 23.50 3.45 0.23
N PRO A 66 24.70 3.84 0.68
CA PRO A 66 25.39 3.18 1.79
C PRO A 66 24.63 3.29 3.13
N ASP A 67 23.84 4.33 3.30
CA ASP A 67 23.12 4.62 4.54
C ASP A 67 21.71 4.01 4.60
N LYS A 68 21.30 3.28 3.54
CA LYS A 68 19.98 2.66 3.49
C LYS A 68 20.04 1.17 3.84
N PRO A 69 19.39 0.70 4.93
CA PRO A 69 19.47 -0.69 5.38
C PRO A 69 19.08 -1.72 4.32
N ASP A 70 17.97 -1.52 3.60
CA ASP A 70 17.52 -2.45 2.57
C ASP A 70 18.52 -2.58 1.42
N TRP A 71 19.26 -1.50 1.09
CA TRP A 71 20.30 -1.51 0.06
C TRP A 71 21.57 -2.25 0.49
N GLN A 72 21.73 -2.50 1.78
CA GLN A 72 22.82 -3.31 2.34
C GLN A 72 22.44 -4.79 2.48
N ASN A 73 21.18 -5.16 2.19
CA ASN A 73 20.69 -6.53 2.28
C ASN A 73 20.83 -7.27 0.94
N LYS A 74 21.76 -8.22 0.86
CA LYS A 74 22.01 -9.03 -0.35
C LYS A 74 20.80 -9.83 -0.85
N ASP A 75 19.91 -10.21 0.05
CA ASP A 75 18.75 -11.03 -0.29
C ASP A 75 17.69 -10.27 -1.11
N LEU A 76 17.79 -8.94 -1.17
CA LEU A 76 16.89 -8.08 -1.94
C LEU A 76 17.38 -7.80 -3.38
N TYR A 77 18.44 -8.48 -3.82
CA TYR A 77 18.96 -8.33 -5.18
C TYR A 77 18.73 -9.57 -6.04
N PRO A 78 18.64 -9.43 -7.40
CA PRO A 78 18.73 -8.16 -8.13
C PRO A 78 17.53 -7.26 -7.87
N ALA A 79 17.76 -5.95 -7.95
CA ALA A 79 16.72 -4.94 -7.79
C ALA A 79 16.53 -4.15 -9.08
N MET A 80 15.39 -3.46 -9.21
CA MET A 80 15.18 -2.52 -10.30
C MET A 80 16.17 -1.37 -10.20
N ARG A 81 16.75 -0.98 -11.32
CA ARG A 81 17.64 0.18 -11.39
C ARG A 81 16.88 1.47 -11.16
N VAL A 82 17.53 2.39 -10.48
CA VAL A 82 17.04 3.73 -10.21
C VAL A 82 18.04 4.77 -10.72
N SER A 83 17.59 6.01 -10.91
CA SER A 83 18.38 7.15 -11.35
C SER A 83 18.71 8.05 -10.15
N PRO A 84 19.82 7.85 -9.46
CA PRO A 84 20.13 8.59 -8.22
C PRO A 84 20.41 10.07 -8.47
N GLU A 85 20.75 10.45 -9.71
CA GLU A 85 21.00 11.81 -10.16
C GLU A 85 19.71 12.63 -10.31
N LEU A 86 18.56 11.98 -10.47
CA LEU A 86 17.25 12.63 -10.61
C LEU A 86 16.61 12.86 -9.25
N GLU A 87 15.74 13.87 -9.18
CA GLU A 87 14.99 14.17 -7.96
C GLU A 87 14.13 12.96 -7.53
N GLY A 88 14.23 12.60 -6.26
CA GLY A 88 13.52 11.43 -5.71
C GLY A 88 14.14 10.09 -6.05
N SER A 89 15.24 10.04 -6.84
CA SER A 89 15.89 8.80 -7.32
C SER A 89 14.86 7.79 -7.87
N PRO A 90 14.17 8.14 -8.97
CA PRO A 90 13.11 7.30 -9.52
C PRO A 90 13.65 6.02 -10.16
N CYS A 91 12.80 5.00 -10.27
CA CYS A 91 13.04 3.85 -11.15
C CYS A 91 13.28 4.33 -12.60
N VAL A 92 14.23 3.71 -13.30
CA VAL A 92 14.60 4.08 -14.69
C VAL A 92 13.43 4.06 -15.69
N PHE A 93 12.37 3.34 -15.39
CA PHE A 93 11.14 3.31 -16.19
C PHE A 93 10.06 4.30 -15.75
N PHE A 94 10.36 5.16 -14.79
CA PHE A 94 9.40 6.16 -14.34
C PHE A 94 9.61 7.49 -15.07
N ASP A 95 8.57 7.92 -15.79
CA ASP A 95 8.48 9.25 -16.44
C ASP A 95 7.01 9.65 -16.51
N ASN A 96 6.54 10.42 -15.54
CA ASN A 96 5.13 10.75 -15.34
C ASN A 96 4.18 9.52 -15.27
N GLY A 97 4.73 8.35 -15.00
CA GLY A 97 4.09 7.05 -14.92
C GLY A 97 5.06 5.93 -15.26
N CYS A 98 4.67 4.70 -14.99
CA CYS A 98 5.50 3.53 -15.28
C CYS A 98 5.42 3.16 -16.77
N LYS A 99 6.50 3.35 -17.54
CA LYS A 99 6.56 3.03 -18.97
C LYS A 99 6.38 1.54 -19.28
N ILE A 100 6.69 0.66 -18.32
CA ILE A 100 6.56 -0.79 -18.47
C ILE A 100 5.41 -1.36 -17.63
N HIS A 101 4.38 -0.57 -17.34
CA HIS A 101 3.33 -0.95 -16.38
C HIS A 101 2.66 -2.28 -16.72
N GLU A 102 2.36 -2.55 -17.99
CA GLU A 102 1.68 -3.77 -18.43
C GLU A 102 2.58 -5.01 -18.30
N ILE A 103 3.89 -4.83 -18.43
CA ILE A 103 4.89 -5.90 -18.40
C ILE A 103 5.82 -5.85 -17.18
N LYS A 104 5.49 -5.02 -16.20
CA LYS A 104 6.32 -4.77 -15.00
C LYS A 104 6.74 -6.06 -14.29
N SER A 105 7.81 -5.96 -13.49
CA SER A 105 8.35 -7.08 -12.71
C SER A 105 7.34 -7.66 -11.72
N ASP A 106 7.62 -8.87 -11.25
CA ASP A 106 6.88 -9.55 -10.19
C ASP A 106 6.78 -8.69 -8.91
N VAL A 107 7.90 -8.15 -8.44
CA VAL A 107 7.93 -7.29 -7.24
C VAL A 107 7.04 -6.05 -7.38
N CYS A 108 6.96 -5.47 -8.58
CA CYS A 108 6.06 -4.33 -8.83
C CYS A 108 4.58 -4.73 -8.96
N LYS A 109 4.30 -5.99 -9.35
CA LYS A 109 2.93 -6.54 -9.41
C LYS A 109 2.41 -6.89 -8.02
N GLU A 110 3.28 -7.45 -7.18
CA GLU A 110 2.96 -7.86 -5.81
C GLU A 110 2.82 -6.64 -4.88
N TYR A 111 3.52 -5.53 -5.19
CA TYR A 111 3.48 -4.33 -4.36
C TYR A 111 2.12 -3.64 -4.43
N LYS A 112 1.48 -3.55 -3.29
CA LYS A 112 0.26 -2.74 -3.09
C LYS A 112 0.61 -1.52 -2.26
N CYS A 113 0.54 -0.34 -2.86
CA CYS A 113 0.75 0.88 -2.10
C CYS A 113 -0.42 1.12 -1.12
N GLN A 114 -0.14 1.79 -0.02
CA GLN A 114 -1.11 2.06 1.03
C GLN A 114 -2.33 2.84 0.51
N TRP A 115 -2.12 3.75 -0.46
CA TRP A 115 -3.21 4.47 -1.12
C TRP A 115 -4.15 3.54 -1.91
N LEU A 116 -3.60 2.53 -2.62
CA LEU A 116 -4.42 1.55 -3.34
C LEU A 116 -5.21 0.66 -2.37
N VAL A 117 -4.55 0.23 -1.28
CA VAL A 117 -5.20 -0.57 -0.23
C VAL A 117 -6.33 0.22 0.42
N SER A 118 -6.12 1.50 0.76
CA SER A 118 -7.17 2.33 1.36
C SER A 118 -8.37 2.52 0.44
N ARG A 119 -8.18 2.68 -0.87
CA ARG A 119 -9.31 2.74 -1.82
C ARG A 119 -10.05 1.42 -1.96
N GLU A 120 -9.32 0.31 -2.04
CA GLU A 120 -9.93 -1.02 -2.06
C GLU A 120 -10.76 -1.28 -0.80
N VAL A 121 -10.36 -0.72 0.34
CA VAL A 121 -11.09 -0.82 1.61
C VAL A 121 -12.33 0.07 1.63
N LYS A 122 -12.25 1.33 1.16
CA LYS A 122 -13.39 2.26 1.09
C LYS A 122 -14.59 1.70 0.34
N ASP A 123 -14.32 0.99 -0.74
CA ASP A 123 -15.38 0.40 -1.56
C ASP A 123 -16.03 -0.83 -0.90
N LYS A 124 -15.41 -1.39 0.15
CA LYS A 124 -15.84 -2.63 0.82
C LYS A 124 -16.82 -2.43 1.96
N PHE A 125 -17.00 -1.23 2.46
CA PHE A 125 -17.89 -1.00 3.59
C PHE A 125 -18.83 0.19 3.41
N VAL A 126 -19.83 0.28 4.26
CA VAL A 126 -20.75 1.41 4.41
C VAL A 126 -20.99 1.68 5.88
N TYR A 127 -21.30 2.92 6.20
CA TYR A 127 -21.83 3.27 7.52
C TYR A 127 -23.31 2.90 7.58
N VAL A 128 -23.68 2.19 8.64
CA VAL A 128 -25.06 1.75 8.90
C VAL A 128 -25.52 2.40 10.20
N THR A 129 -26.62 3.12 10.14
CA THR A 129 -27.29 3.66 11.34
C THR A 129 -28.44 2.74 11.69
N THR A 130 -28.47 2.20 12.89
CA THR A 130 -29.59 1.40 13.39
C THR A 130 -30.59 2.30 14.12
N GLU A 131 -31.88 2.12 13.86
CA GLU A 131 -32.96 2.95 14.42
C GLU A 131 -32.98 2.95 15.96
N SER A 132 -32.36 1.97 16.60
CA SER A 132 -32.41 1.77 18.06
C SER A 132 -31.15 2.21 18.81
N GLN A 133 -30.10 2.66 18.15
CA GLN A 133 -28.82 3.01 18.79
C GLN A 133 -28.20 4.24 18.13
N ASP A 134 -27.84 5.24 18.92
CA ASP A 134 -27.02 6.41 18.52
C ASP A 134 -25.58 6.05 18.09
N GLN A 135 -25.33 4.79 17.70
CA GLN A 135 -24.02 4.28 17.34
C GLN A 135 -23.94 3.95 15.86
N THR A 136 -22.94 4.48 15.20
CA THR A 136 -22.62 4.15 13.82
C THR A 136 -22.03 2.75 13.77
N CYS A 137 -22.64 1.87 12.97
CA CYS A 137 -22.16 0.54 12.65
C CYS A 137 -21.48 0.53 11.28
N ILE A 138 -20.70 -0.49 11.01
CA ILE A 138 -20.04 -0.75 9.73
C ILE A 138 -20.70 -1.97 9.10
N GLY A 139 -21.19 -1.83 7.86
CA GLY A 139 -21.67 -2.93 7.05
C GLY A 139 -20.67 -3.29 5.96
N ILE A 140 -20.31 -4.57 5.83
CA ILE A 140 -19.41 -5.07 4.78
C ILE A 140 -20.23 -5.29 3.50
N LYS A 141 -19.82 -4.65 2.40
CA LYS A 141 -20.57 -4.68 1.11
C LYS A 141 -20.28 -5.90 0.25
N GLU A 142 -19.06 -6.42 0.29
CA GLU A 142 -18.59 -7.43 -0.66
C GLU A 142 -17.60 -8.41 -0.05
N GLY A 143 -17.32 -9.49 -0.79
CA GLY A 143 -16.38 -10.53 -0.39
C GLY A 143 -17.00 -11.57 0.55
N LYS A 144 -16.14 -12.36 1.19
CA LYS A 144 -16.51 -13.51 2.05
C LYS A 144 -17.44 -13.11 3.21
N PHE A 145 -17.34 -11.87 3.69
CA PHE A 145 -18.09 -11.35 4.84
C PHE A 145 -19.16 -10.33 4.43
N ALA A 146 -19.57 -10.33 3.16
CA ALA A 146 -20.63 -9.43 2.70
C ALA A 146 -21.92 -9.56 3.53
N GLY A 147 -22.53 -8.43 3.85
CA GLY A 147 -23.75 -8.37 4.66
C GLY A 147 -23.53 -8.42 6.17
N VAL A 148 -22.31 -8.71 6.66
CA VAL A 148 -21.99 -8.61 8.09
C VAL A 148 -22.04 -7.15 8.53
N VAL A 149 -22.72 -6.90 9.65
CA VAL A 149 -22.78 -5.59 10.31
C VAL A 149 -22.10 -5.70 11.68
N TYR A 150 -21.17 -4.81 11.96
CA TYR A 150 -20.46 -4.78 13.23
C TYR A 150 -20.21 -3.34 13.69
N LYS A 151 -19.81 -3.18 14.94
CA LYS A 151 -19.39 -1.90 15.51
C LYS A 151 -18.05 -2.04 16.22
N TYR A 152 -17.26 -0.97 16.20
CA TYR A 152 -16.07 -0.89 17.02
C TYR A 152 -16.40 -0.47 18.44
N GLY A 153 -15.72 -1.09 19.39
CA GLY A 153 -15.69 -0.69 20.79
C GLY A 153 -14.48 0.20 21.08
N LYS A 154 -13.76 -0.11 22.16
CA LYS A 154 -12.56 0.64 22.54
C LYS A 154 -11.43 0.41 21.55
N VAL A 155 -10.83 1.51 21.09
CA VAL A 155 -9.62 1.51 20.25
C VAL A 155 -8.47 2.10 21.05
N SER A 156 -7.29 1.49 20.95
CA SER A 156 -6.06 1.96 21.63
C SER A 156 -4.83 1.60 20.81
N PHE A 157 -3.76 2.36 21.00
CA PHE A 157 -2.45 2.02 20.43
C PHE A 157 -1.62 1.28 21.44
N GLY A 158 -0.77 0.35 20.99
CA GLY A 158 0.26 -0.27 21.79
C GLY A 158 1.25 0.78 22.34
N LYS A 159 1.99 0.40 23.37
CA LYS A 159 2.95 1.31 24.02
C LYS A 159 4.32 1.29 23.37
N GLU A 160 4.62 0.25 22.63
CA GLU A 160 5.93 0.01 22.02
C GLU A 160 5.78 -0.06 20.51
N GLU A 161 6.69 0.58 19.80
CA GLU A 161 6.79 0.50 18.35
C GLU A 161 7.41 -0.84 17.95
N ASP A 162 6.98 -1.39 16.80
CA ASP A 162 7.64 -2.53 16.18
C ASP A 162 9.01 -2.14 15.58
N GLU A 163 9.71 -3.12 15.03
CA GLU A 163 11.04 -2.93 14.40
C GLU A 163 11.02 -1.93 13.21
N ASN A 164 9.84 -1.61 12.69
CA ASN A 164 9.61 -0.67 11.60
C ASN A 164 9.10 0.71 12.07
N GLY A 165 8.98 0.92 13.39
CA GLY A 165 8.47 2.15 13.97
C GLY A 165 6.94 2.27 13.94
N ASN A 166 6.21 1.17 13.75
CA ASN A 166 4.75 1.17 13.78
C ASN A 166 4.23 0.85 15.18
N LEU A 167 3.19 1.58 15.60
CA LEU A 167 2.46 1.27 16.84
C LEU A 167 1.35 0.26 16.56
N PRO A 168 1.31 -0.88 17.29
CA PRO A 168 0.23 -1.85 17.13
C PRO A 168 -1.11 -1.25 17.46
N LEU A 169 -2.10 -1.42 16.59
CA LEU A 169 -3.47 -1.00 16.82
C LEU A 169 -4.25 -2.13 17.49
N GLN A 170 -4.87 -1.82 18.63
CA GLN A 170 -5.72 -2.75 19.39
C GLN A 170 -7.15 -2.22 19.40
N PHE A 171 -8.12 -3.06 19.10
CA PHE A 171 -9.51 -2.68 19.09
C PHE A 171 -10.44 -3.81 19.54
N GLN A 172 -11.57 -3.41 20.09
CA GLN A 172 -12.71 -4.28 20.38
C GLN A 172 -13.75 -4.11 19.29
N TYR A 173 -14.55 -5.13 19.07
CA TYR A 173 -15.67 -5.08 18.14
C TYR A 173 -16.79 -5.99 18.60
N ASP A 174 -18.02 -5.67 18.20
CA ASP A 174 -19.21 -6.49 18.41
C ASP A 174 -19.88 -6.73 17.06
N ILE A 175 -20.22 -7.97 16.74
CA ILE A 175 -21.02 -8.32 15.57
C ILE A 175 -22.48 -8.04 15.89
N VAL A 176 -23.09 -7.14 15.14
CA VAL A 176 -24.51 -6.77 15.26
C VAL A 176 -25.38 -7.70 14.42
N ASP A 177 -24.94 -8.01 13.21
CA ASP A 177 -25.56 -8.99 12.32
C ASP A 177 -24.47 -9.81 11.62
N ASN A 178 -24.50 -11.12 11.78
CA ASN A 178 -23.54 -12.02 11.16
C ASN A 178 -23.92 -12.48 9.75
N ASN A 179 -25.06 -12.05 9.23
CA ASN A 179 -25.61 -12.45 7.93
C ASN A 179 -25.60 -13.98 7.71
N GLY A 180 -25.87 -14.74 8.78
CA GLY A 180 -25.89 -16.21 8.72
C GLY A 180 -24.51 -16.89 8.63
N ILE A 181 -23.43 -16.14 8.73
CA ILE A 181 -22.06 -16.67 8.71
C ILE A 181 -21.75 -17.31 10.07
N PRO A 182 -21.32 -18.60 10.11
CA PRO A 182 -20.96 -19.28 11.36
C PRO A 182 -19.80 -18.58 12.07
N ARG A 183 -19.81 -18.63 13.42
CA ARG A 183 -18.82 -17.94 14.26
C ARG A 183 -17.37 -18.38 13.95
N GLU A 184 -17.18 -19.62 13.59
CA GLU A 184 -15.88 -20.22 13.27
C GLU A 184 -15.23 -19.64 12.00
N GLN A 185 -16.02 -18.97 11.17
CA GLN A 185 -15.52 -18.32 9.95
C GLN A 185 -14.99 -16.90 10.20
N PHE A 186 -15.25 -16.30 11.36
CA PHE A 186 -14.67 -15.02 11.77
C PHE A 186 -13.25 -15.24 12.29
N ASN A 187 -12.35 -15.56 11.36
CA ASN A 187 -10.95 -15.89 11.57
C ASN A 187 -10.02 -14.70 11.30
N GLU A 188 -8.73 -14.97 11.11
CA GLU A 188 -7.71 -13.96 10.85
C GLU A 188 -8.02 -13.08 9.64
N ASP A 189 -8.61 -13.64 8.56
CA ASP A 189 -9.03 -12.85 7.38
C ASP A 189 -10.07 -11.79 7.74
N PHE A 190 -11.01 -12.13 8.62
CA PHE A 190 -12.00 -11.18 9.12
C PHE A 190 -11.35 -10.08 9.97
N PHE A 191 -10.48 -10.47 10.91
CA PHE A 191 -9.77 -9.51 11.76
C PHE A 191 -8.91 -8.55 10.95
N LYS A 192 -8.23 -9.06 9.93
CA LYS A 192 -7.46 -8.22 9.01
C LYS A 192 -8.35 -7.23 8.27
N LEU A 193 -9.47 -7.70 7.69
CA LEU A 193 -10.41 -6.83 6.97
C LEU A 193 -10.95 -5.70 7.85
N ILE A 194 -11.44 -6.02 9.06
CA ILE A 194 -11.98 -4.99 9.96
C ILE A 194 -10.87 -4.10 10.54
N GLY A 195 -9.65 -4.58 10.68
CA GLY A 195 -8.49 -3.78 11.04
C GLY A 195 -8.16 -2.73 9.95
N ASP A 196 -8.13 -3.15 8.68
CA ASP A 196 -7.91 -2.26 7.53
C ASP A 196 -9.04 -1.22 7.42
N ILE A 197 -10.31 -1.62 7.63
CA ILE A 197 -11.45 -0.70 7.66
C ILE A 197 -11.32 0.31 8.81
N LEU A 198 -10.87 -0.10 10.00
CA LEU A 198 -10.67 0.81 11.13
C LEU A 198 -9.67 1.91 10.81
N VAL A 199 -8.55 1.57 10.20
CA VAL A 199 -7.54 2.56 9.78
C VAL A 199 -8.15 3.59 8.84
N GLU A 200 -8.93 3.16 7.84
CA GLU A 200 -9.59 4.05 6.90
C GLU A 200 -10.61 4.96 7.59
N VAL A 201 -11.43 4.43 8.49
CA VAL A 201 -12.40 5.21 9.30
C VAL A 201 -11.70 6.26 10.15
N MET A 202 -10.57 5.93 10.77
CA MET A 202 -9.77 6.88 11.57
C MET A 202 -9.17 7.99 10.71
N GLU A 203 -8.67 7.66 9.52
CA GLU A 203 -8.16 8.66 8.57
C GLU A 203 -9.26 9.62 8.09
N GLU A 204 -10.47 9.12 7.82
CA GLU A 204 -11.60 9.97 7.44
C GLU A 204 -11.99 10.93 8.55
N GLN A 205 -12.03 10.46 9.80
CA GLN A 205 -12.33 11.31 10.95
C GLN A 205 -11.29 12.42 11.14
N THR A 206 -10.01 12.08 11.04
CA THR A 206 -8.91 13.05 11.17
C THR A 206 -8.96 14.14 10.09
N LYS A 207 -9.27 13.75 8.84
CA LYS A 207 -9.45 14.69 7.72
C LYS A 207 -10.63 15.65 7.98
N ASN A 208 -11.75 15.13 8.44
CA ASN A 208 -12.96 15.92 8.73
C ASN A 208 -12.74 16.90 9.88
N GLU A 209 -12.07 16.51 10.95
CA GLU A 209 -11.72 17.40 12.05
C GLU A 209 -10.78 18.54 11.62
N SER A 210 -9.81 18.25 10.76
CA SER A 210 -8.88 19.25 10.25
C SER A 210 -9.55 20.29 9.35
N VAL A 211 -10.57 19.91 8.60
CA VAL A 211 -11.40 20.81 7.78
C VAL A 211 -12.29 21.68 8.67
N ASN A 212 -12.93 21.11 9.69
CA ASN A 212 -13.80 21.84 10.60
C ASN A 212 -13.03 22.89 11.43
N ARG A 213 -11.81 22.60 11.88
CA ARG A 213 -10.95 23.56 12.59
C ARG A 213 -10.57 24.76 11.71
N LYS A 214 -10.33 24.56 10.42
CA LYS A 214 -10.04 25.66 9.47
C LYS A 214 -11.25 26.56 9.20
N ASN A 215 -12.46 26.00 9.26
CA ASN A 215 -13.70 26.77 9.04
C ASN A 215 -14.18 27.49 10.29
N SER A 216 -13.75 27.08 11.49
CA SER A 216 -14.09 27.73 12.76
C SER A 216 -13.14 28.90 13.13
N SER A 217 -12.10 29.12 12.33
CA SER A 217 -11.08 30.16 12.54
C SER A 217 -11.23 31.37 11.57
N LYS A 218 -12.35 31.45 10.90
CA LYS A 218 -12.79 32.58 10.08
C LYS A 218 -14.04 33.22 10.73
#